data_dfa22ed12d514028ffde05425c04a6c3
#
_entry.id   dfa22ed12d514028ffde05425c04a6c3
#
_cell.length_a   1.000
_cell.length_b   1.000
_cell.length_c   1.000
_cell.angle_alpha   90.00
_cell.angle_beta   90.00
_cell.angle_gamma   90.00
#
_symmetry.space_group_name_H-M   'P 1'
#
loop_
_entity.id
_entity.type
_entity.pdbx_description
1 polymer ?
#
loop_
_entity_poly.entity_id
_entity_poly.type
_entity_poly.pdbx_seq_one_letter_code
_entity_poly.pdbx_strand_id
1 'polypeptide(L)'
;MKSLFKNDIIQWSFVIIITIALLLMQNQFSWIKEFPKEFIIPLSSVLNTGMNWVVEYCGWFFKGISWFLEWPIKWVRVILHFLPWTVTVFLFCLVSYIASGWTLVLFTLLSTLYMVCIGYWVESMNSFSLVAISVPMAVLVGFAVGTWGFFSERAEKIIKPTLDFLQTIPAFAYLLPILLLFGFGTTVGLLASLIYSFPPMVRNTILGLRQVPSEIIESGIMSGASSRQLFWLVRVPTAWKQILLGVNQTTMASLSMVIIASIIGGTADIGWEVLVYLRKAQFGGSLVAGIVIALIAMILDRITSGLAKNSVTYKPREKLFLKRNKYWFIAIIGVITLYFLSY
;
A
#
# COMPACT_ATOMS: atom_id res chain seq x y z
N MET A 1 48.95 -3.92 -2.09
CA MET A 1 48.45 -2.98 -3.12
C MET A 1 48.97 -3.30 -4.53
N LYS A 2 50.28 -3.51 -4.76
CA LYS A 2 50.82 -3.82 -6.12
C LYS A 2 50.30 -5.15 -6.76
N SER A 3 49.94 -6.18 -6.00
CA SER A 3 49.44 -7.45 -6.53
C SER A 3 47.96 -7.40 -7.00
N LEU A 4 47.16 -6.56 -6.37
CA LEU A 4 45.73 -6.36 -6.78
C LEU A 4 45.67 -5.63 -8.13
N PHE A 5 46.45 -4.56 -8.32
CA PHE A 5 46.53 -3.81 -9.57
C PHE A 5 47.03 -4.65 -10.77
N LYS A 6 47.86 -5.65 -10.54
CA LYS A 6 48.37 -6.51 -11.61
C LYS A 6 47.30 -7.46 -12.12
N ASN A 7 46.41 -7.95 -11.24
CA ASN A 7 45.27 -8.79 -11.62
C ASN A 7 44.22 -7.98 -12.39
N ASP A 8 43.96 -6.75 -11.98
CA ASP A 8 42.97 -5.88 -12.64
C ASP A 8 43.40 -5.51 -14.04
N ILE A 9 44.69 -5.17 -14.27
CA ILE A 9 45.21 -4.88 -15.61
C ILE A 9 45.09 -6.09 -16.54
N ILE A 10 45.39 -7.30 -16.05
CA ILE A 10 45.25 -8.52 -16.83
C ILE A 10 43.78 -8.77 -17.19
N GLN A 11 42.85 -8.58 -16.23
CA GLN A 11 41.43 -8.76 -16.46
C GLN A 11 40.90 -7.74 -17.48
N TRP A 12 41.24 -6.47 -17.34
CA TRP A 12 40.83 -5.45 -18.31
C TRP A 12 41.45 -5.65 -19.67
N SER A 13 42.72 -6.06 -19.75
CA SER A 13 43.35 -6.41 -21.03
C SER A 13 42.65 -7.58 -21.72
N PHE A 14 42.26 -8.60 -20.98
CA PHE A 14 41.48 -9.74 -21.49
C PHE A 14 40.11 -9.32 -22.05
N VAL A 15 39.38 -8.47 -21.30
CA VAL A 15 38.10 -7.93 -21.76
C VAL A 15 38.25 -7.09 -23.00
N ILE A 16 39.29 -6.24 -23.11
CA ILE A 16 39.55 -5.41 -24.29
C ILE A 16 39.90 -6.28 -25.50
N ILE A 17 40.75 -7.30 -25.33
CA ILE A 17 41.13 -8.22 -26.43
C ILE A 17 39.91 -8.98 -26.94
N ILE A 18 39.07 -9.51 -26.04
CA ILE A 18 37.84 -10.22 -26.46
C ILE A 18 36.89 -9.26 -27.19
N THR A 19 36.71 -8.04 -26.68
CA THR A 19 35.85 -7.04 -27.29
C THR A 19 36.33 -6.70 -28.72
N ILE A 20 37.64 -6.47 -28.89
CA ILE A 20 38.23 -6.20 -30.21
C ILE A 20 38.07 -7.41 -31.13
N ALA A 21 38.32 -8.64 -30.66
CA ALA A 21 38.16 -9.84 -31.42
C ALA A 21 36.70 -10.02 -31.89
N LEU A 22 35.71 -9.81 -31.02
CA LEU A 22 34.28 -9.87 -31.35
C LEU A 22 33.90 -8.79 -32.37
N LEU A 23 34.44 -7.57 -32.24
CA LEU A 23 34.19 -6.48 -33.20
C LEU A 23 34.78 -6.78 -34.56
N LEU A 24 35.93 -7.43 -34.66
CA LEU A 24 36.53 -7.83 -35.93
C LEU A 24 35.80 -9.00 -36.59
N MET A 25 35.26 -9.91 -35.76
CA MET A 25 34.54 -11.10 -36.25
C MET A 25 33.05 -10.84 -36.54
N GLN A 26 32.47 -9.72 -36.14
CA GLN A 26 31.05 -9.44 -36.34
C GLN A 26 30.58 -9.44 -37.81
N ASN A 27 31.49 -9.13 -38.74
CA ASN A 27 31.19 -9.16 -40.18
C ASN A 27 31.21 -10.57 -40.79
N GLN A 28 31.89 -11.52 -40.15
CA GLN A 28 31.94 -12.91 -40.60
C GLN A 28 30.86 -13.77 -39.99
N PHE A 29 30.46 -13.44 -38.76
CA PHE A 29 29.42 -14.17 -38.00
C PHE A 29 28.26 -13.25 -37.63
N SER A 30 27.18 -13.31 -38.39
CA SER A 30 25.99 -12.47 -38.19
C SER A 30 25.38 -12.59 -36.75
N TRP A 31 25.53 -13.75 -36.10
CA TRP A 31 25.03 -13.99 -34.75
C TRP A 31 25.77 -13.19 -33.67
N ILE A 32 26.96 -12.67 -33.93
CA ILE A 32 27.70 -11.79 -33.02
C ILE A 32 27.04 -10.38 -32.99
N LYS A 33 26.50 -9.92 -34.12
CA LYS A 33 25.86 -8.63 -34.28
C LYS A 33 24.37 -8.67 -33.90
N GLU A 34 23.70 -9.71 -34.36
CA GLU A 34 22.25 -9.88 -34.11
C GLU A 34 21.99 -11.30 -33.60
N PHE A 35 21.28 -11.40 -32.47
CA PHE A 35 20.90 -12.71 -31.93
C PHE A 35 19.97 -13.42 -32.93
N PRO A 36 20.24 -14.70 -33.31
CA PRO A 36 19.43 -15.42 -34.30
C PRO A 36 17.97 -15.49 -33.83
N LYS A 37 17.06 -15.06 -34.70
CA LYS A 37 15.62 -15.02 -34.40
C LYS A 37 15.04 -16.41 -34.10
N GLU A 38 15.65 -17.46 -34.64
CA GLU A 38 15.25 -18.85 -34.42
C GLU A 38 15.39 -19.32 -32.96
N PHE A 39 16.31 -18.71 -32.20
CA PHE A 39 16.52 -19.00 -30.78
C PHE A 39 15.70 -18.11 -29.83
N ILE A 40 14.90 -17.18 -30.38
CA ILE A 40 14.02 -16.33 -29.55
C ILE A 40 12.85 -17.19 -29.04
N ILE A 41 12.84 -17.44 -27.76
CA ILE A 41 11.76 -18.17 -27.10
C ILE A 41 10.51 -17.28 -27.12
N PRO A 42 9.38 -17.71 -27.71
CA PRO A 42 8.15 -16.91 -27.74
C PRO A 42 7.41 -16.94 -26.39
N LEU A 43 8.10 -16.49 -25.32
CA LEU A 43 7.59 -16.55 -23.95
C LEU A 43 6.29 -15.76 -23.79
N SER A 44 6.16 -14.63 -24.49
CA SER A 44 4.94 -13.82 -24.48
C SER A 44 3.72 -14.58 -24.99
N SER A 45 3.87 -15.36 -26.08
CA SER A 45 2.80 -16.18 -26.63
C SER A 45 2.37 -17.28 -25.65
N VAL A 46 3.33 -17.96 -25.03
CA VAL A 46 3.05 -19.01 -24.04
C VAL A 46 2.33 -18.43 -22.82
N LEU A 47 2.80 -17.29 -22.30
CA LEU A 47 2.16 -16.62 -21.17
C LEU A 47 0.75 -16.12 -21.51
N ASN A 48 0.54 -15.56 -22.71
CA ASN A 48 -0.78 -15.11 -23.14
C ASN A 48 -1.76 -16.29 -23.26
N THR A 49 -1.32 -17.41 -23.86
CA THR A 49 -2.14 -18.62 -23.96
C THR A 49 -2.50 -19.17 -22.59
N GLY A 50 -1.52 -19.25 -21.67
CA GLY A 50 -1.77 -19.67 -20.30
C GLY A 50 -2.74 -18.74 -19.56
N MET A 51 -2.60 -17.42 -19.71
CA MET A 51 -3.48 -16.45 -19.09
C MET A 51 -4.92 -16.55 -19.66
N ASN A 52 -5.06 -16.67 -20.98
CA ASN A 52 -6.36 -16.85 -21.63
C ASN A 52 -7.07 -18.12 -21.12
N TRP A 53 -6.34 -19.20 -20.97
CA TRP A 53 -6.86 -20.43 -20.38
C TRP A 53 -7.35 -20.21 -18.94
N VAL A 54 -6.58 -19.53 -18.10
CA VAL A 54 -6.99 -19.22 -16.73
C VAL A 54 -8.24 -18.33 -16.71
N VAL A 55 -8.33 -17.32 -17.56
CA VAL A 55 -9.49 -16.43 -17.66
C VAL A 55 -10.72 -17.19 -18.11
N GLU A 56 -10.59 -18.09 -19.08
CA GLU A 56 -11.69 -18.88 -19.63
C GLU A 56 -12.25 -19.88 -18.59
N TYR A 57 -11.38 -20.65 -17.94
CA TYR A 57 -11.83 -21.71 -17.02
C TYR A 57 -12.05 -21.25 -15.59
N CYS A 58 -11.28 -20.26 -15.12
CA CYS A 58 -11.35 -19.77 -13.73
C CYS A 58 -12.00 -18.39 -13.61
N GLY A 59 -12.41 -17.76 -14.71
CA GLY A 59 -12.94 -16.39 -14.70
C GLY A 59 -14.16 -16.20 -13.81
N TRP A 60 -15.03 -17.21 -13.69
CA TRP A 60 -16.18 -17.18 -12.78
C TRP A 60 -15.75 -17.03 -11.32
N PHE A 61 -14.69 -17.71 -10.91
CA PHE A 61 -14.14 -17.63 -9.56
C PHE A 61 -13.57 -16.23 -9.25
N PHE A 62 -12.80 -15.66 -10.18
CA PHE A 62 -12.24 -14.32 -10.03
C PHE A 62 -13.34 -13.24 -10.02
N LYS A 63 -14.39 -13.40 -10.84
CA LYS A 63 -15.57 -12.51 -10.81
C LYS A 63 -16.31 -12.60 -9.47
N GLY A 64 -16.43 -13.78 -8.89
CA GLY A 64 -17.01 -13.97 -7.55
C GLY A 64 -16.20 -13.25 -6.46
N ILE A 65 -14.88 -13.38 -6.50
CA ILE A 65 -13.98 -12.64 -5.60
C ILE A 65 -14.11 -11.12 -5.82
N SER A 66 -14.15 -10.67 -7.08
CA SER A 66 -14.35 -9.26 -7.41
C SER A 66 -15.62 -8.71 -6.77
N TRP A 67 -16.74 -9.40 -6.96
CA TRP A 67 -18.01 -9.02 -6.36
C TRP A 67 -17.95 -8.92 -4.83
N PHE A 68 -17.32 -9.90 -4.17
CA PHE A 68 -17.14 -9.90 -2.72
C PHE A 68 -16.26 -8.75 -2.22
N LEU A 69 -15.19 -8.44 -2.94
CA LEU A 69 -14.26 -7.37 -2.58
C LEU A 69 -14.81 -5.97 -2.88
N GLU A 70 -15.65 -5.84 -3.89
CA GLU A 70 -16.33 -4.58 -4.20
C GLU A 70 -17.36 -4.18 -3.15
N TRP A 71 -17.98 -5.14 -2.49
CA TRP A 71 -19.05 -4.87 -1.55
C TRP A 71 -18.65 -3.91 -0.41
N PRO A 72 -17.56 -4.13 0.35
CA PRO A 72 -17.12 -3.19 1.37
C PRO A 72 -16.74 -1.81 0.81
N ILE A 73 -16.14 -1.76 -0.39
CA ILE A 73 -15.79 -0.48 -1.03
C ILE A 73 -17.06 0.29 -1.40
N LYS A 74 -18.05 -0.38 -1.98
CA LYS A 74 -19.34 0.22 -2.31
C LYS A 74 -20.04 0.77 -1.07
N TRP A 75 -20.03 0.04 0.04
CA TRP A 75 -20.61 0.53 1.30
C TRP A 75 -19.92 1.78 1.83
N VAL A 76 -18.59 1.80 1.88
CA VAL A 76 -17.85 3.00 2.31
C VAL A 76 -18.13 4.17 1.37
N ARG A 77 -18.16 3.92 0.06
CA ARG A 77 -18.51 4.95 -0.94
C ARG A 77 -19.92 5.51 -0.72
N VAL A 78 -20.93 4.65 -0.55
CA VAL A 78 -22.31 5.07 -0.27
C VAL A 78 -22.38 5.91 1.00
N ILE A 79 -21.71 5.52 2.08
CA ILE A 79 -21.69 6.29 3.32
C ILE A 79 -21.05 7.66 3.09
N LEU A 80 -19.91 7.73 2.40
CA LEU A 80 -19.21 9.00 2.15
C LEU A 80 -20.02 9.94 1.24
N HIS A 81 -20.79 9.41 0.29
CA HIS A 81 -21.64 10.22 -0.59
C HIS A 81 -23.00 10.58 0.03
N PHE A 82 -23.51 9.75 0.95
CA PHE A 82 -24.73 10.04 1.69
C PHE A 82 -24.53 11.20 2.70
N LEU A 83 -23.34 11.29 3.27
CA LEU A 83 -23.03 12.35 4.22
C LEU A 83 -22.82 13.69 3.48
N PRO A 84 -23.44 14.79 3.96
CA PRO A 84 -23.10 16.13 3.48
C PRO A 84 -21.59 16.39 3.58
N TRP A 85 -21.03 17.13 2.62
CA TRP A 85 -19.59 17.42 2.60
C TRP A 85 -19.10 18.08 3.91
N THR A 86 -19.93 18.93 4.54
CA THR A 86 -19.64 19.59 5.81
C THR A 86 -19.42 18.59 6.95
N VAL A 87 -20.27 17.56 7.03
CA VAL A 87 -20.17 16.47 8.00
C VAL A 87 -18.91 15.65 7.78
N THR A 88 -18.61 15.33 6.53
CA THR A 88 -17.40 14.56 6.16
C THR A 88 -16.13 15.34 6.50
N VAL A 89 -16.07 16.64 6.20
CA VAL A 89 -14.96 17.52 6.58
C VAL A 89 -14.80 17.56 8.10
N PHE A 90 -15.91 17.71 8.84
CA PHE A 90 -15.86 17.70 10.30
C PHE A 90 -15.30 16.38 10.86
N LEU A 91 -15.71 15.24 10.32
CA LEU A 91 -15.19 13.92 10.73
C LEU A 91 -13.69 13.79 10.45
N PHE A 92 -13.21 14.22 9.28
CA PHE A 92 -11.78 14.24 8.98
C PHE A 92 -11.01 15.16 9.93
N CYS A 93 -11.53 16.34 10.23
CA CYS A 93 -10.95 17.25 11.21
C CYS A 93 -10.91 16.67 12.63
N LEU A 94 -11.97 15.96 13.04
CA LEU A 94 -12.00 15.28 14.33
C LEU A 94 -10.95 14.17 14.44
N VAL A 95 -10.84 13.32 13.42
CA VAL A 95 -9.81 12.27 13.38
C VAL A 95 -8.41 12.89 13.36
N SER A 96 -8.20 13.96 12.62
CA SER A 96 -6.95 14.73 12.59
C SER A 96 -6.59 15.32 13.95
N TYR A 97 -7.59 15.83 14.68
CA TYR A 97 -7.38 16.33 16.04
C TYR A 97 -6.92 15.24 17.00
N ILE A 98 -7.55 14.08 16.95
CA ILE A 98 -7.19 12.91 17.77
C ILE A 98 -5.77 12.42 17.42
N ALA A 99 -5.39 12.47 16.13
CA ALA A 99 -4.10 11.98 15.65
C ALA A 99 -2.94 12.93 16.02
N SER A 100 -3.05 14.23 15.77
CA SER A 100 -1.89 15.16 15.90
C SER A 100 -2.26 16.56 16.38
N GLY A 101 -3.50 16.80 16.84
CA GLY A 101 -3.94 18.08 17.40
C GLY A 101 -4.28 19.15 16.35
N TRP A 102 -4.27 20.43 16.77
CA TRP A 102 -4.79 21.55 15.99
C TRP A 102 -4.06 21.83 14.68
N THR A 103 -2.75 21.61 14.62
CA THR A 103 -1.97 21.83 13.39
C THR A 103 -2.45 20.94 12.26
N LEU A 104 -2.76 19.66 12.55
CA LEU A 104 -3.26 18.75 11.54
C LEU A 104 -4.72 19.06 11.19
N VAL A 105 -5.53 19.52 12.14
CA VAL A 105 -6.90 19.99 11.86
C VAL A 105 -6.90 21.13 10.83
N LEU A 106 -6.06 22.15 11.03
CA LEU A 106 -5.97 23.27 10.10
C LEU A 106 -5.55 22.81 8.71
N PHE A 107 -4.54 21.94 8.64
CA PHE A 107 -4.08 21.37 7.36
C PHE A 107 -5.19 20.56 6.67
N THR A 108 -5.88 19.70 7.42
CA THR A 108 -6.99 18.88 6.88
C THR A 108 -8.15 19.75 6.41
N LEU A 109 -8.52 20.77 7.19
CA LEU A 109 -9.58 21.70 6.82
C LEU A 109 -9.26 22.45 5.52
N LEU A 110 -8.07 23.04 5.42
CA LEU A 110 -7.65 23.75 4.21
C LEU A 110 -7.58 22.83 2.98
N SER A 111 -7.07 21.61 3.17
CA SER A 111 -6.97 20.62 2.09
C SER A 111 -8.33 20.14 1.61
N THR A 112 -9.27 19.88 2.52
CA THR A 112 -10.62 19.42 2.16
C THR A 112 -11.44 20.56 1.55
N LEU A 113 -11.30 21.81 2.04
CA LEU A 113 -11.90 22.98 1.42
C LEU A 113 -11.36 23.20 -0.01
N TYR A 114 -10.05 23.02 -0.22
CA TYR A 114 -9.47 23.07 -1.57
C TYR A 114 -10.13 22.06 -2.50
N MET A 115 -10.33 20.79 -2.06
CA MET A 115 -11.00 19.76 -2.87
C MET A 115 -12.43 20.15 -3.25
N VAL A 116 -13.17 20.73 -2.30
CA VAL A 116 -14.54 21.21 -2.52
C VAL A 116 -14.56 22.40 -3.49
N CYS A 117 -13.72 23.42 -3.28
CA CYS A 117 -13.67 24.63 -4.10
C CYS A 117 -13.27 24.36 -5.54
N ILE A 118 -12.45 23.35 -5.79
CA ILE A 118 -12.00 22.97 -7.15
C ILE A 118 -12.99 22.01 -7.83
N GLY A 119 -13.96 21.45 -7.10
CA GLY A 119 -14.96 20.55 -7.65
C GLY A 119 -14.55 19.08 -7.74
N TYR A 120 -13.43 18.67 -7.11
CA TYR A 120 -12.97 17.29 -7.07
C TYR A 120 -13.36 16.54 -5.80
N TRP A 121 -14.46 16.95 -5.17
CA TRP A 121 -14.93 16.31 -3.93
C TRP A 121 -15.35 14.86 -4.15
N VAL A 122 -16.13 14.57 -5.18
CA VAL A 122 -16.67 13.25 -5.47
C VAL A 122 -15.56 12.25 -5.78
N GLU A 123 -14.64 12.62 -6.67
CA GLU A 123 -13.48 11.81 -7.08
C GLU A 123 -12.54 11.56 -5.91
N SER A 124 -12.36 12.55 -5.05
CA SER A 124 -11.58 12.43 -3.81
C SER A 124 -12.19 11.43 -2.84
N MET A 125 -13.51 11.45 -2.65
CA MET A 125 -14.22 10.51 -1.79
C MET A 125 -14.20 9.08 -2.36
N ASN A 126 -14.25 8.93 -3.68
CA ASN A 126 -14.09 7.64 -4.35
C ASN A 126 -12.69 7.06 -4.09
N SER A 127 -11.64 7.84 -4.29
CA SER A 127 -10.27 7.41 -4.00
C SER A 127 -10.06 7.10 -2.52
N PHE A 128 -10.63 7.94 -1.63
CA PHE A 128 -10.59 7.70 -0.20
C PHE A 128 -11.28 6.40 0.20
N SER A 129 -12.44 6.07 -0.40
CA SER A 129 -13.17 4.82 -0.12
C SER A 129 -12.33 3.57 -0.45
N LEU A 130 -11.56 3.62 -1.53
CA LEU A 130 -10.67 2.54 -1.93
C LEU A 130 -9.51 2.37 -0.94
N VAL A 131 -8.87 3.47 -0.53
CA VAL A 131 -7.78 3.46 0.46
C VAL A 131 -8.27 2.99 1.83
N ALA A 132 -9.46 3.42 2.25
CA ALA A 132 -10.06 3.04 3.53
C ALA A 132 -10.28 1.53 3.68
N ILE A 133 -10.38 0.80 2.59
CA ILE A 133 -10.49 -0.67 2.59
C ILE A 133 -9.15 -1.34 2.31
N SER A 134 -8.38 -0.83 1.34
CA SER A 134 -7.12 -1.47 0.93
C SER A 134 -6.07 -1.45 2.04
N VAL A 135 -5.94 -0.35 2.80
CA VAL A 135 -4.94 -0.24 3.87
C VAL A 135 -5.22 -1.21 5.02
N PRO A 136 -6.42 -1.26 5.64
CA PRO A 136 -6.70 -2.25 6.68
C PRO A 136 -6.51 -3.69 6.18
N MET A 137 -6.93 -4.01 4.96
CA MET A 137 -6.72 -5.34 4.39
C MET A 137 -5.24 -5.68 4.24
N ALA A 138 -4.43 -4.76 3.71
CA ALA A 138 -2.99 -4.97 3.57
C ALA A 138 -2.29 -5.13 4.93
N VAL A 139 -2.71 -4.35 5.93
CA VAL A 139 -2.23 -4.47 7.31
C VAL A 139 -2.60 -5.82 7.92
N LEU A 140 -3.85 -6.25 7.79
CA LEU A 140 -4.31 -7.54 8.32
C LEU A 140 -3.58 -8.72 7.66
N VAL A 141 -3.51 -8.73 6.32
CA VAL A 141 -2.78 -9.78 5.57
C VAL A 141 -1.31 -9.75 5.92
N GLY A 142 -0.68 -8.57 5.94
CA GLY A 142 0.73 -8.43 6.28
C GLY A 142 1.05 -8.85 7.71
N PHE A 143 0.19 -8.51 8.68
CA PHE A 143 0.32 -8.95 10.06
C PHE A 143 0.18 -10.47 10.20
N ALA A 144 -0.82 -11.07 9.53
CA ALA A 144 -1.04 -12.51 9.55
C ALA A 144 0.13 -13.28 8.94
N VAL A 145 0.60 -12.88 7.74
CA VAL A 145 1.75 -13.49 7.07
C VAL A 145 3.04 -13.26 7.87
N GLY A 146 3.23 -12.07 8.46
CA GLY A 146 4.36 -11.76 9.31
C GLY A 146 4.38 -12.61 10.59
N THR A 147 3.24 -12.81 11.21
CA THR A 147 3.07 -13.69 12.37
C THR A 147 3.37 -15.14 12.01
N TRP A 148 2.91 -15.61 10.86
CA TRP A 148 3.23 -16.94 10.36
C TRP A 148 4.75 -17.11 10.13
N GLY A 149 5.39 -16.13 9.49
CA GLY A 149 6.84 -16.11 9.32
C GLY A 149 7.63 -16.06 10.63
N PHE A 150 7.09 -15.40 11.67
CA PHE A 150 7.68 -15.38 13.00
C PHE A 150 7.66 -16.76 13.67
N PHE A 151 6.55 -17.52 13.57
CA PHE A 151 6.41 -18.83 14.18
C PHE A 151 7.08 -19.98 13.43
N SER A 152 7.37 -19.80 12.13
CA SER A 152 7.92 -20.86 11.28
C SER A 152 9.12 -20.37 10.46
N GLU A 153 10.31 -20.88 10.79
CA GLU A 153 11.53 -20.59 10.02
C GLU A 153 11.44 -21.05 8.55
N ARG A 154 10.70 -22.14 8.29
CA ARG A 154 10.46 -22.61 6.91
C ARG A 154 9.60 -21.61 6.15
N ALA A 155 8.55 -21.11 6.78
CA ALA A 155 7.70 -20.09 6.20
C ALA A 155 8.49 -18.80 5.91
N GLU A 156 9.31 -18.35 6.85
CA GLU A 156 10.13 -17.17 6.68
C GLU A 156 11.12 -17.27 5.51
N LYS A 157 11.76 -18.45 5.34
CA LYS A 157 12.67 -18.71 4.21
C LYS A 157 11.99 -18.62 2.84
N ILE A 158 10.68 -18.85 2.77
CA ILE A 158 9.88 -18.68 1.54
C ILE A 158 9.34 -17.26 1.43
N ILE A 159 8.83 -16.71 2.53
CA ILE A 159 8.23 -15.37 2.57
C ILE A 159 9.23 -14.31 2.15
N LYS A 160 10.46 -14.28 2.71
CA LYS A 160 11.44 -13.24 2.43
C LYS A 160 11.75 -13.09 0.94
N PRO A 161 12.17 -14.14 0.19
CA PRO A 161 12.42 -14.01 -1.24
C PRO A 161 11.17 -13.62 -2.04
N THR A 162 9.99 -14.10 -1.63
CA THR A 162 8.72 -13.72 -2.27
C THR A 162 8.43 -12.24 -2.10
N LEU A 163 8.67 -11.67 -0.90
CA LEU A 163 8.52 -10.22 -0.68
C LEU A 163 9.54 -9.42 -1.48
N ASP A 164 10.79 -9.89 -1.56
CA ASP A 164 11.83 -9.24 -2.38
C ASP A 164 11.43 -9.23 -3.85
N PHE A 165 10.95 -10.34 -4.38
CA PHE A 165 10.43 -10.46 -5.72
C PHE A 165 9.25 -9.50 -5.99
N LEU A 166 8.26 -9.47 -5.11
CA LEU A 166 7.10 -8.56 -5.24
C LEU A 166 7.48 -7.08 -5.21
N GLN A 167 8.54 -6.71 -4.49
CA GLN A 167 8.99 -5.32 -4.41
C GLN A 167 9.96 -4.92 -5.54
N THR A 168 10.61 -5.87 -6.20
CA THR A 168 11.50 -5.62 -7.33
C THR A 168 10.77 -5.56 -8.66
N ILE A 169 9.65 -6.26 -8.79
CA ILE A 169 8.83 -6.21 -10.00
C ILE A 169 8.22 -4.81 -10.15
N PRO A 170 8.29 -4.19 -11.35
CA PRO A 170 7.58 -2.96 -11.63
C PRO A 170 6.07 -3.10 -11.34
N ALA A 171 5.49 -2.11 -10.67
CA ALA A 171 4.08 -2.14 -10.27
C ALA A 171 3.11 -2.46 -11.42
N PHE A 172 3.40 -1.98 -12.63
CA PHE A 172 2.59 -2.27 -13.81
C PHE A 172 2.62 -3.73 -14.25
N ALA A 173 3.69 -4.48 -13.93
CA ALA A 173 3.85 -5.85 -14.40
C ALA A 173 2.83 -6.82 -13.77
N TYR A 174 2.39 -6.58 -12.53
CA TYR A 174 1.32 -7.39 -11.90
C TYR A 174 -0.06 -6.74 -12.00
N LEU A 175 -0.13 -5.45 -12.31
CA LEU A 175 -1.42 -4.77 -12.51
C LEU A 175 -2.16 -5.34 -13.74
N LEU A 176 -1.45 -5.62 -14.82
CA LEU A 176 -2.07 -6.17 -16.04
C LEU A 176 -2.70 -7.56 -15.82
N PRO A 177 -2.03 -8.56 -15.22
CA PRO A 177 -2.66 -9.82 -14.86
C PRO A 177 -3.90 -9.65 -13.96
N ILE A 178 -3.83 -8.76 -12.96
CA ILE A 178 -4.98 -8.48 -12.09
C ILE A 178 -6.15 -7.92 -12.91
N LEU A 179 -5.87 -7.00 -13.83
CA LEU A 179 -6.88 -6.43 -14.71
C LEU A 179 -7.54 -7.49 -15.61
N LEU A 180 -6.76 -8.42 -16.17
CA LEU A 180 -7.27 -9.51 -17.01
C LEU A 180 -8.15 -10.49 -16.22
N LEU A 181 -7.80 -10.77 -14.96
CA LEU A 181 -8.53 -11.71 -14.11
C LEU A 181 -9.80 -11.11 -13.51
N PHE A 182 -9.73 -9.87 -13.04
CA PHE A 182 -10.79 -9.22 -12.25
C PHE A 182 -11.61 -8.19 -13.05
N GLY A 183 -11.16 -7.81 -14.25
CA GLY A 183 -11.78 -6.78 -15.08
C GLY A 183 -11.41 -5.35 -14.66
N PHE A 184 -11.96 -4.35 -15.35
CA PHE A 184 -11.81 -2.93 -14.98
C PHE A 184 -12.67 -2.60 -13.76
N GLY A 185 -12.17 -1.80 -12.85
CA GLY A 185 -12.94 -1.32 -11.70
C GLY A 185 -12.12 -1.17 -10.42
N THR A 186 -12.82 -0.88 -9.35
CA THR A 186 -12.24 -0.62 -8.02
C THR A 186 -11.52 -1.83 -7.42
N THR A 187 -11.92 -3.06 -7.80
CA THR A 187 -11.28 -4.30 -7.34
C THR A 187 -9.83 -4.40 -7.78
N VAL A 188 -9.51 -3.98 -9.00
CA VAL A 188 -8.14 -3.97 -9.52
C VAL A 188 -7.27 -3.06 -8.66
N GLY A 189 -7.76 -1.85 -8.35
CA GLY A 189 -7.07 -0.92 -7.47
C GLY A 189 -6.85 -1.47 -6.07
N LEU A 190 -7.85 -2.14 -5.50
CA LEU A 190 -7.75 -2.78 -4.20
C LEU A 190 -6.71 -3.90 -4.17
N LEU A 191 -6.79 -4.85 -5.11
CA LEU A 191 -5.89 -5.99 -5.15
C LEU A 191 -4.45 -5.59 -5.47
N ALA A 192 -4.27 -4.69 -6.44
CA ALA A 192 -2.96 -4.16 -6.77
C ALA A 192 -2.34 -3.43 -5.58
N SER A 193 -3.12 -2.59 -4.89
CA SER A 193 -2.71 -1.90 -3.68
C SER A 193 -2.35 -2.88 -2.56
N LEU A 194 -3.16 -3.92 -2.35
CA LEU A 194 -2.91 -4.94 -1.34
C LEU A 194 -1.59 -5.66 -1.60
N ILE A 195 -1.38 -6.20 -2.82
CA ILE A 195 -0.18 -6.96 -3.18
C ILE A 195 1.09 -6.10 -3.07
N TYR A 196 1.00 -4.83 -3.45
CA TYR A 196 2.15 -3.92 -3.38
C TYR A 196 2.49 -3.48 -1.95
N SER A 197 1.48 -3.30 -1.11
CA SER A 197 1.64 -2.61 0.17
C SER A 197 1.78 -3.51 1.40
N PHE A 198 1.41 -4.82 1.33
CA PHE A 198 1.55 -5.70 2.50
C PHE A 198 2.99 -6.09 2.87
N PRO A 199 4.01 -6.11 1.97
CA PRO A 199 5.36 -6.52 2.31
C PRO A 199 6.02 -5.74 3.44
N PRO A 200 5.95 -4.40 3.54
CA PRO A 200 6.47 -3.66 4.68
C PRO A 200 5.86 -4.10 6.00
N MET A 201 4.56 -4.40 6.04
CA MET A 201 3.89 -4.89 7.25
C MET A 201 4.43 -6.24 7.69
N VAL A 202 4.62 -7.18 6.75
CA VAL A 202 5.20 -8.51 7.03
C VAL A 202 6.57 -8.37 7.67
N ARG A 203 7.46 -7.58 7.05
CA ARG A 203 8.83 -7.38 7.53
C ARG A 203 8.87 -6.76 8.92
N ASN A 204 8.09 -5.69 9.13
CA ASN A 204 8.04 -5.01 10.43
C ASN A 204 7.38 -5.87 11.52
N THR A 205 6.43 -6.73 11.16
CA THR A 205 5.83 -7.69 12.12
C THR A 205 6.85 -8.73 12.55
N ILE A 206 7.56 -9.37 11.63
CA ILE A 206 8.61 -10.35 11.95
C ILE A 206 9.70 -9.70 12.81
N LEU A 207 10.19 -8.53 12.38
CA LEU A 207 11.24 -7.80 13.06
C LEU A 207 10.83 -7.39 14.48
N GLY A 208 9.64 -6.80 14.62
CA GLY A 208 9.14 -6.35 15.92
C GLY A 208 8.95 -7.49 16.91
N LEU A 209 8.39 -8.62 16.46
CA LEU A 209 8.21 -9.80 17.32
C LEU A 209 9.53 -10.47 17.72
N ARG A 210 10.58 -10.38 16.89
CA ARG A 210 11.92 -10.90 17.20
C ARG A 210 12.74 -9.98 18.10
N GLN A 211 12.49 -8.69 18.05
CA GLN A 211 13.20 -7.70 18.88
C GLN A 211 12.66 -7.62 20.32
N VAL A 212 11.66 -8.39 20.69
CA VAL A 212 11.17 -8.45 22.07
C VAL A 212 12.26 -9.01 22.99
N PRO A 213 12.70 -8.26 24.02
CA PRO A 213 13.74 -8.71 24.96
C PRO A 213 13.39 -10.03 25.63
N SER A 214 14.39 -10.91 25.82
CA SER A 214 14.23 -12.23 26.47
C SER A 214 13.73 -12.09 27.89
N GLU A 215 14.16 -11.05 28.62
CA GLU A 215 13.78 -10.80 30.00
C GLU A 215 12.27 -10.54 30.15
N ILE A 216 11.66 -9.86 29.18
CA ILE A 216 10.22 -9.64 29.17
C ILE A 216 9.46 -10.94 28.89
N ILE A 217 10.00 -11.78 28.01
CA ILE A 217 9.41 -13.09 27.69
C ILE A 217 9.49 -14.02 28.91
N GLU A 218 10.65 -14.10 29.56
CA GLU A 218 10.88 -14.90 30.76
C GLU A 218 9.98 -14.46 31.91
N SER A 219 9.84 -13.15 32.13
CA SER A 219 8.91 -12.60 33.13
C SER A 219 7.47 -13.03 32.85
N GLY A 220 7.03 -13.04 31.59
CA GLY A 220 5.72 -13.54 31.19
C GLY A 220 5.55 -15.04 31.47
N ILE A 221 6.57 -15.86 31.19
CA ILE A 221 6.56 -17.31 31.48
C ILE A 221 6.51 -17.55 32.98
N MET A 222 7.32 -16.87 33.77
CA MET A 222 7.34 -17.00 35.24
C MET A 222 6.00 -16.56 35.87
N SER A 223 5.27 -15.66 35.21
CA SER A 223 3.90 -15.27 35.61
C SER A 223 2.83 -16.31 35.24
N GLY A 224 3.21 -17.45 34.66
CA GLY A 224 2.29 -18.53 34.30
C GLY A 224 1.52 -18.27 32.98
N ALA A 225 1.99 -17.38 32.12
CA ALA A 225 1.32 -17.08 30.86
C ALA A 225 1.39 -18.27 29.88
N SER A 226 0.25 -18.68 29.34
CA SER A 226 0.19 -19.65 28.23
C SER A 226 0.81 -19.07 26.95
N SER A 227 1.16 -19.93 25.99
CA SER A 227 1.77 -19.49 24.72
C SER A 227 0.93 -18.44 23.97
N ARG A 228 -0.42 -18.54 24.02
CA ARG A 228 -1.33 -17.54 23.43
C ARG A 228 -1.30 -16.23 24.20
N GLN A 229 -1.30 -16.27 25.52
CA GLN A 229 -1.19 -15.09 26.38
C GLN A 229 0.17 -14.43 26.21
N LEU A 230 1.24 -15.19 26.15
CA LEU A 230 2.59 -14.70 25.89
C LEU A 230 2.67 -13.94 24.54
N PHE A 231 2.04 -14.48 23.50
CA PHE A 231 1.99 -13.83 22.20
C PHE A 231 1.16 -12.52 22.24
N TRP A 232 -0.12 -12.60 22.64
CA TRP A 232 -1.04 -11.46 22.52
C TRP A 232 -0.89 -10.42 23.62
N LEU A 233 -0.51 -10.81 24.84
CA LEU A 233 -0.43 -9.89 25.99
C LEU A 233 0.99 -9.41 26.28
N VAL A 234 2.02 -10.10 25.78
CA VAL A 234 3.42 -9.73 26.03
C VAL A 234 4.13 -9.34 24.72
N ARG A 235 4.24 -10.26 23.75
CA ARG A 235 5.03 -10.00 22.53
C ARG A 235 4.45 -8.93 21.65
N VAL A 236 3.17 -9.00 21.29
CA VAL A 236 2.52 -8.02 20.41
C VAL A 236 2.51 -6.61 21.02
N PRO A 237 2.14 -6.40 22.29
CA PRO A 237 2.22 -5.08 22.91
C PRO A 237 3.64 -4.50 23.00
N THR A 238 4.65 -5.36 23.28
CA THR A 238 6.05 -4.93 23.33
C THR A 238 6.57 -4.56 21.94
N ALA A 239 6.19 -5.34 20.90
CA ALA A 239 6.54 -5.10 19.51
C ALA A 239 5.73 -3.96 18.87
N TRP A 240 4.76 -3.38 19.56
CA TRP A 240 3.75 -2.48 18.99
C TRP A 240 4.34 -1.29 18.22
N LYS A 241 5.44 -0.72 18.73
CA LYS A 241 6.11 0.40 18.05
C LYS A 241 6.59 0.01 16.64
N GLN A 242 7.18 -1.17 16.50
CA GLN A 242 7.67 -1.67 15.22
C GLN A 242 6.50 -2.07 14.29
N ILE A 243 5.45 -2.67 14.85
CA ILE A 243 4.22 -3.01 14.12
C ILE A 243 3.58 -1.74 13.54
N LEU A 244 3.48 -0.67 14.33
CA LEU A 244 2.93 0.61 13.87
C LEU A 244 3.79 1.28 12.79
N LEU A 245 5.10 1.12 12.83
CA LEU A 245 5.97 1.55 11.74
C LEU A 245 5.62 0.78 10.46
N GLY A 246 5.36 -0.53 10.57
CA GLY A 246 4.85 -1.34 9.46
C GLY A 246 3.51 -0.82 8.91
N VAL A 247 2.56 -0.50 9.79
CA VAL A 247 1.27 0.10 9.39
C VAL A 247 1.47 1.39 8.61
N ASN A 248 2.32 2.29 9.10
CA ASN A 248 2.60 3.56 8.42
C ASN A 248 3.20 3.36 7.02
N GLN A 249 4.22 2.50 6.90
CA GLN A 249 4.86 2.19 5.62
C GLN A 249 3.88 1.53 4.64
N THR A 250 3.04 0.61 5.14
CA THR A 250 1.98 -0.03 4.35
C THR A 250 0.95 0.98 3.86
N THR A 251 0.56 1.94 4.69
CA THR A 251 -0.37 3.00 4.29
C THR A 251 0.20 3.85 3.16
N MET A 252 1.46 4.28 3.26
CA MET A 252 2.11 5.07 2.20
C MET A 252 2.25 4.29 0.89
N ALA A 253 2.65 3.02 0.98
CA ALA A 253 2.75 2.14 -0.19
C ALA A 253 1.37 1.91 -0.85
N SER A 254 0.33 1.68 -0.04
CA SER A 254 -1.04 1.50 -0.50
C SER A 254 -1.56 2.73 -1.24
N LEU A 255 -1.35 3.92 -0.68
CA LEU A 255 -1.73 5.19 -1.32
C LEU A 255 -1.10 5.34 -2.70
N SER A 256 0.22 5.12 -2.80
CA SER A 256 0.94 5.22 -4.07
C SER A 256 0.38 4.26 -5.11
N MET A 257 0.08 3.02 -4.71
CA MET A 257 -0.42 2.01 -5.64
C MET A 257 -1.89 2.23 -6.02
N VAL A 258 -2.74 2.70 -5.10
CA VAL A 258 -4.13 3.08 -5.41
C VAL A 258 -4.17 4.12 -6.53
N ILE A 259 -3.30 5.13 -6.46
CA ILE A 259 -3.22 6.18 -7.48
C ILE A 259 -2.82 5.60 -8.84
N ILE A 260 -1.78 4.77 -8.87
CA ILE A 260 -1.32 4.11 -10.10
C ILE A 260 -2.41 3.21 -10.69
N ALA A 261 -3.09 2.44 -9.84
CA ALA A 261 -4.16 1.55 -10.26
C ALA A 261 -5.39 2.32 -10.75
N SER A 262 -5.72 3.47 -10.13
CA SER A 262 -6.80 4.35 -10.58
C SER A 262 -6.54 4.95 -11.96
N ILE A 263 -5.28 5.24 -12.28
CA ILE A 263 -4.90 5.72 -13.62
C ILE A 263 -5.18 4.67 -14.70
N ILE A 264 -5.01 3.39 -14.43
CA ILE A 264 -5.10 2.32 -15.43
C ILE A 264 -6.46 1.62 -15.40
N GLY A 265 -6.97 1.31 -14.21
CA GLY A 265 -8.17 0.49 -14.02
C GLY A 265 -9.35 1.24 -13.42
N GLY A 266 -9.17 2.48 -12.93
CA GLY A 266 -10.20 3.32 -12.35
C GLY A 266 -11.12 3.93 -13.41
N THR A 267 -12.34 4.28 -12.99
CA THR A 267 -13.35 4.89 -13.88
C THR A 267 -13.94 6.19 -13.32
N ALA A 268 -13.73 6.48 -12.03
CA ALA A 268 -14.37 7.60 -11.34
C ALA A 268 -13.56 8.14 -10.15
N ASP A 269 -12.27 7.80 -10.08
CA ASP A 269 -11.35 8.21 -9.01
C ASP A 269 -10.51 9.41 -9.46
N ILE A 270 -9.89 10.12 -8.51
CA ILE A 270 -9.06 11.28 -8.85
C ILE A 270 -7.85 10.92 -9.75
N GLY A 271 -7.33 9.68 -9.67
CA GLY A 271 -6.29 9.21 -10.57
C GLY A 271 -6.74 9.12 -12.03
N TRP A 272 -8.00 8.78 -12.27
CA TRP A 272 -8.60 8.79 -13.61
C TRP A 272 -8.64 10.22 -14.20
N GLU A 273 -8.97 11.21 -13.39
CA GLU A 273 -8.96 12.61 -13.82
C GLU A 273 -7.56 13.06 -14.27
N VAL A 274 -6.51 12.68 -13.54
CA VAL A 274 -5.13 12.93 -13.96
C VAL A 274 -4.86 12.37 -15.36
N LEU A 275 -5.26 11.10 -15.60
CA LEU A 275 -5.07 10.44 -16.89
C LEU A 275 -5.84 11.13 -18.01
N VAL A 276 -7.10 11.54 -17.77
CA VAL A 276 -7.93 12.24 -18.75
C VAL A 276 -7.28 13.55 -19.21
N TYR A 277 -6.80 14.35 -18.24
CA TYR A 277 -6.11 15.61 -18.56
C TYR A 277 -4.74 15.40 -19.21
N LEU A 278 -4.01 14.35 -18.78
CA LEU A 278 -2.73 13.96 -19.39
C LEU A 278 -2.92 13.62 -20.89
N ARG A 279 -3.94 12.81 -21.21
CA ARG A 279 -4.27 12.43 -22.59
C ARG A 279 -4.71 13.59 -23.45
N LYS A 280 -5.35 14.60 -22.85
CA LYS A 280 -5.76 15.84 -23.51
C LYS A 280 -4.64 16.88 -23.58
N ALA A 281 -3.44 16.58 -23.07
CA ALA A 281 -2.32 17.51 -22.92
C ALA A 281 -2.70 18.81 -22.16
N GLN A 282 -3.64 18.72 -21.21
CA GLN A 282 -4.12 19.85 -20.41
C GLN A 282 -3.35 19.90 -19.09
N PHE A 283 -2.23 20.62 -19.08
CA PHE A 283 -1.33 20.74 -17.94
C PHE A 283 -2.03 21.20 -16.66
N GLY A 284 -2.86 22.26 -16.75
CA GLY A 284 -3.54 22.85 -15.59
C GLY A 284 -4.45 21.85 -14.86
N GLY A 285 -5.29 21.12 -15.59
CA GLY A 285 -6.18 20.09 -15.02
C GLY A 285 -5.41 18.95 -14.38
N SER A 286 -4.37 18.44 -15.05
CA SER A 286 -3.53 17.37 -14.52
C SER A 286 -2.79 17.79 -13.25
N LEU A 287 -2.26 19.02 -13.20
CA LEU A 287 -1.58 19.56 -12.02
C LEU A 287 -2.53 19.70 -10.83
N VAL A 288 -3.72 20.25 -11.05
CA VAL A 288 -4.73 20.46 -10.01
C VAL A 288 -5.19 19.12 -9.43
N ALA A 289 -5.51 18.14 -10.28
CA ALA A 289 -5.84 16.79 -9.82
C ALA A 289 -4.67 16.12 -9.07
N GLY A 290 -3.43 16.31 -9.53
CA GLY A 290 -2.22 15.84 -8.85
C GLY A 290 -2.03 16.44 -7.45
N ILE A 291 -2.32 17.74 -7.28
CA ILE A 291 -2.29 18.40 -5.95
C ILE A 291 -3.34 17.77 -5.02
N VAL A 292 -4.55 17.51 -5.50
CA VAL A 292 -5.59 16.83 -4.70
C VAL A 292 -5.11 15.46 -4.21
N ILE A 293 -4.50 14.67 -5.09
CA ILE A 293 -3.90 13.39 -4.72
C ILE A 293 -2.86 13.56 -3.61
N ALA A 294 -1.95 14.51 -3.77
CA ALA A 294 -0.91 14.77 -2.79
C ALA A 294 -1.50 15.20 -1.44
N LEU A 295 -2.56 16.01 -1.43
CA LEU A 295 -3.24 16.43 -0.20
C LEU A 295 -3.92 15.24 0.50
N ILE A 296 -4.61 14.35 -0.24
CA ILE A 296 -5.20 13.12 0.32
C ILE A 296 -4.11 12.26 0.96
N ALA A 297 -3.01 12.04 0.24
CA ALA A 297 -1.89 11.25 0.72
C ALA A 297 -1.28 11.85 2.01
N MET A 298 -1.05 13.16 2.05
CA MET A 298 -0.50 13.85 3.22
C MET A 298 -1.44 13.80 4.43
N ILE A 299 -2.75 13.98 4.23
CA ILE A 299 -3.75 13.86 5.32
C ILE A 299 -3.68 12.47 5.93
N LEU A 300 -3.74 11.42 5.11
CA LEU A 300 -3.76 10.04 5.58
C LEU A 300 -2.43 9.63 6.23
N ASP A 301 -1.29 10.04 5.67
CA ASP A 301 0.02 9.81 6.27
C ASP A 301 0.13 10.47 7.65
N ARG A 302 -0.27 11.75 7.77
CA ARG A 302 -0.21 12.47 9.04
C ARG A 302 -1.16 11.90 10.09
N ILE A 303 -2.35 11.46 9.70
CA ILE A 303 -3.30 10.79 10.59
C ILE A 303 -2.72 9.47 11.09
N THR A 304 -2.25 8.60 10.20
CA THR A 304 -1.70 7.28 10.57
C THR A 304 -0.43 7.41 11.43
N SER A 305 0.49 8.29 11.05
CA SER A 305 1.70 8.59 11.82
C SER A 305 1.39 9.18 13.20
N GLY A 306 0.40 10.07 13.29
CA GLY A 306 -0.05 10.67 14.54
C GLY A 306 -0.69 9.66 15.48
N LEU A 307 -1.57 8.80 14.98
CA LEU A 307 -2.17 7.71 15.74
C LEU A 307 -1.10 6.71 16.23
N ALA A 308 -0.12 6.39 15.38
CA ALA A 308 1.00 5.55 15.76
C ALA A 308 1.80 6.13 16.92
N LYS A 309 2.17 7.42 16.89
CA LYS A 309 2.89 8.10 17.98
C LYS A 309 2.10 8.11 19.28
N ASN A 310 0.80 8.40 19.20
CA ASN A 310 -0.06 8.50 20.41
C ASN A 310 -0.28 7.16 21.09
N SER A 311 -0.26 6.04 20.36
CA SER A 311 -0.44 4.70 20.92
C SER A 311 0.79 4.16 21.66
N VAL A 312 1.98 4.70 21.40
CA VAL A 312 3.24 4.30 22.05
C VAL A 312 3.41 4.94 23.44
N THR A 313 2.74 6.06 23.70
CA THR A 313 2.85 6.75 24.99
C THR A 313 1.96 6.05 26.01
N TYR A 314 2.57 5.28 26.94
CA TYR A 314 1.87 4.65 28.05
C TYR A 314 1.17 5.74 28.89
N LYS A 315 -0.17 5.80 28.79
CA LYS A 315 -1.01 6.64 29.67
C LYS A 315 -1.82 5.71 30.57
N PRO A 316 -1.90 6.01 31.89
CA PRO A 316 -2.70 5.20 32.80
C PRO A 316 -4.13 5.02 32.28
N ARG A 317 -4.63 3.80 32.34
CA ARG A 317 -5.87 3.33 31.69
C ARG A 317 -7.13 4.13 32.05
N GLU A 318 -7.19 4.72 33.24
CA GLU A 318 -8.35 5.47 33.73
C GLU A 318 -8.58 6.80 32.97
N LYS A 319 -7.52 7.54 32.63
CA LYS A 319 -7.66 8.81 31.90
C LYS A 319 -8.01 8.63 30.42
N LEU A 320 -7.75 7.45 29.85
CA LEU A 320 -8.02 7.17 28.45
C LEU A 320 -9.50 6.90 28.17
N PHE A 321 -10.21 6.26 29.10
CA PHE A 321 -11.62 5.88 28.94
C PHE A 321 -12.57 7.10 28.96
N LEU A 322 -12.36 8.02 29.86
CA LEU A 322 -13.14 9.27 29.95
C LEU A 322 -12.86 10.22 28.78
N LYS A 323 -11.58 10.36 28.35
CA LYS A 323 -11.24 11.16 27.17
C LYS A 323 -11.81 10.57 25.88
N ARG A 324 -11.79 9.24 25.71
CA ARG A 324 -12.31 8.54 24.53
C ARG A 324 -13.82 8.71 24.40
N ASN A 325 -14.57 8.60 25.49
CA ASN A 325 -16.02 8.80 25.46
C ASN A 325 -16.39 10.26 25.16
N LYS A 326 -15.64 11.23 25.67
CA LYS A 326 -15.87 12.66 25.38
C LYS A 326 -15.77 12.97 23.87
N TYR A 327 -14.79 12.39 23.18
CA TYR A 327 -14.64 12.58 21.74
C TYR A 327 -15.76 11.90 20.94
N TRP A 328 -16.26 10.74 21.39
CA TRP A 328 -17.41 10.10 20.76
C TRP A 328 -18.68 10.94 20.91
N PHE A 329 -18.92 11.55 22.09
CA PHE A 329 -20.04 12.46 22.30
C PHE A 329 -19.94 13.70 21.42
N ILE A 330 -18.76 14.31 21.31
CA ILE A 330 -18.53 15.46 20.42
C ILE A 330 -18.75 15.07 18.96
N ALA A 331 -18.30 13.88 18.53
CA ALA A 331 -18.52 13.37 17.19
C ALA A 331 -20.03 13.21 16.89
N ILE A 332 -20.76 12.54 17.76
CA ILE A 332 -22.20 12.27 17.57
C ILE A 332 -22.98 13.59 17.56
N ILE A 333 -22.76 14.47 18.52
CA ILE A 333 -23.46 15.77 18.60
C ILE A 333 -23.11 16.62 17.37
N GLY A 334 -21.82 16.70 16.98
CA GLY A 334 -21.37 17.48 15.83
C GLY A 334 -21.94 16.94 14.50
N VAL A 335 -22.00 15.62 14.32
CA VAL A 335 -22.61 15.00 13.14
C VAL A 335 -24.11 15.31 13.08
N ILE A 336 -24.83 15.15 14.18
CA ILE A 336 -26.27 15.42 14.25
C ILE A 336 -26.56 16.89 13.95
N THR A 337 -25.86 17.82 14.61
CA THR A 337 -26.08 19.26 14.41
C THR A 337 -25.75 19.70 12.98
N LEU A 338 -24.63 19.25 12.39
CA LEU A 338 -24.28 19.59 11.02
C LEU A 338 -25.20 18.93 9.99
N TYR A 339 -25.69 17.71 10.26
CA TYR A 339 -26.66 17.06 9.40
C TYR A 339 -27.97 17.85 9.34
N PHE A 340 -28.50 18.28 10.50
CA PHE A 340 -29.72 19.09 10.56
C PHE A 340 -29.55 20.51 9.98
N LEU A 341 -28.34 21.10 10.02
CA LEU A 341 -28.05 22.39 9.44
C LEU A 341 -27.83 22.35 7.92
N SER A 342 -27.56 21.17 7.36
CA SER A 342 -27.31 20.97 5.92
C SER A 342 -28.57 20.67 5.12
N TYR A 343 -29.69 20.43 5.78
CA TYR A 343 -31.04 20.31 5.24
C TYR A 343 -31.89 21.52 5.62
#